data_9eb69bd23b015fbbd7c9322eed078441
#
_entry.id   9eb69bd23b015fbbd7c9322eed078441
#
_cell.length_a   1.000
_cell.length_b   1.000
_cell.length_c   1.000
_cell.angle_alpha   90.00
_cell.angle_beta   90.00
_cell.angle_gamma   90.00
#
_symmetry.space_group_name_H-M   'P 1'
#
loop_
_entity.id
_entity.type
_entity.pdbx_description
1 polymer ?
#
loop_
_entity_poly.entity_id
_entity_poly.type
_entity_poly.pdbx_seq_one_letter_code
_entity_poly.pdbx_strand_id
1 'polypeptide(L)'
;DIKGSLEVHGKTGANVTILTEIIKEKEIRISPDEATIMCLGLYEDTGSFTFSSTTERDFLAAAFLLSKGANLNVVSDLIARELSPEQVVLLNDMIQAITRCNISGIEIIVTSITLERYMPDFAFLVQKMVKMENIDAIFAVARMENKIYVVARSRIDEVDVGAILAEIGGGGHPYAAAASIKKETLAQ
;
A
#
# COMPACT_ATOMS: atom_id res chain seq x y z
N ASP A 1 -4.87 -0.20 -26.26
CA ASP A 1 -3.52 -0.79 -26.31
C ASP A 1 -2.63 0.07 -27.20
N ILE A 2 -1.54 0.58 -26.63
CA ILE A 2 -0.51 1.32 -27.35
C ILE A 2 0.45 0.29 -27.94
N LYS A 3 0.55 0.23 -29.26
CA LYS A 3 1.56 -0.60 -29.94
C LYS A 3 2.82 0.22 -30.17
N GLY A 4 3.94 -0.21 -29.59
CA GLY A 4 5.26 0.37 -29.82
C GLY A 4 5.96 -0.24 -31.03
N SER A 5 7.01 0.43 -31.53
CA SER A 5 7.90 -0.13 -32.55
C SER A 5 8.85 -1.21 -31.99
N LEU A 6 9.00 -1.26 -30.67
CA LEU A 6 9.75 -2.27 -29.92
C LEU A 6 8.92 -2.69 -28.70
N GLU A 7 8.63 -3.95 -28.59
CA GLU A 7 7.94 -4.54 -27.44
C GLU A 7 8.84 -5.63 -26.84
N VAL A 8 9.14 -5.50 -25.54
CA VAL A 8 9.91 -6.50 -24.79
C VAL A 8 9.05 -6.97 -23.63
N HIS A 9 8.79 -8.27 -23.59
CA HIS A 9 7.99 -8.89 -22.54
C HIS A 9 8.84 -9.84 -21.70
N GLY A 10 8.57 -9.91 -20.40
CA GLY A 10 9.23 -10.82 -19.49
C GLY A 10 8.46 -10.98 -18.18
N LYS A 11 8.57 -12.15 -17.56
CA LYS A 11 8.07 -12.35 -16.20
C LYS A 11 9.12 -11.80 -15.22
N THR A 12 8.84 -10.65 -14.64
CA THR A 12 9.65 -9.96 -13.63
C THR A 12 8.73 -9.32 -12.61
N GLY A 13 9.23 -9.06 -11.42
CA GLY A 13 8.49 -8.34 -10.38
C GLY A 13 8.30 -6.86 -10.72
N ALA A 14 9.23 -6.28 -11.49
CA ALA A 14 9.21 -4.88 -11.90
C ALA A 14 9.48 -4.71 -13.40
N ASN A 15 8.82 -3.75 -14.04
CA ASN A 15 9.12 -3.38 -15.42
C ASN A 15 10.53 -2.79 -15.60
N VAL A 16 11.01 -2.10 -14.57
CA VAL A 16 12.37 -1.55 -14.51
C VAL A 16 13.45 -2.64 -14.65
N THR A 17 13.16 -3.86 -14.23
CA THR A 17 14.07 -5.00 -14.42
C THR A 17 14.40 -5.22 -15.89
N ILE A 18 13.37 -5.27 -16.75
CA ILE A 18 13.53 -5.44 -18.19
C ILE A 18 14.33 -4.27 -18.80
N LEU A 19 14.01 -3.03 -18.37
CA LEU A 19 14.74 -1.85 -18.81
C LEU A 19 16.21 -1.90 -18.39
N THR A 20 16.49 -2.33 -17.16
CA THR A 20 17.86 -2.49 -16.64
C THR A 20 18.67 -3.53 -17.43
N GLU A 21 18.04 -4.62 -17.83
CA GLU A 21 18.67 -5.66 -18.67
C GLU A 21 19.03 -5.12 -20.05
N ILE A 22 18.13 -4.34 -20.68
CA ILE A 22 18.39 -3.67 -21.96
C ILE A 22 19.57 -2.69 -21.82
N ILE A 23 19.59 -1.88 -20.78
CA ILE A 23 20.67 -0.93 -20.49
C ILE A 23 22.01 -1.67 -20.35
N LYS A 24 22.00 -2.78 -19.63
CA LYS A 24 23.18 -3.62 -19.43
C LYS A 24 23.65 -4.26 -20.74
N GLU A 25 22.74 -4.85 -21.52
CA GLU A 25 23.03 -5.50 -22.80
C GLU A 25 23.57 -4.52 -23.85
N LYS A 26 22.98 -3.33 -23.92
CA LYS A 26 23.37 -2.29 -24.87
C LYS A 26 24.52 -1.39 -24.38
N GLU A 27 25.08 -1.69 -23.20
CA GLU A 27 26.16 -0.93 -22.57
C GLU A 27 25.84 0.58 -22.44
N ILE A 28 24.56 0.91 -22.23
CA ILE A 28 24.11 2.30 -22.07
C ILE A 28 24.66 2.84 -20.76
N ARG A 29 25.27 4.01 -20.81
CA ARG A 29 25.75 4.69 -19.61
C ARG A 29 24.59 5.33 -18.87
N ILE A 30 24.53 5.08 -17.59
CA ILE A 30 23.60 5.73 -16.66
C ILE A 30 24.39 6.39 -15.52
N SER A 31 23.90 7.51 -15.06
CA SER A 31 24.45 8.20 -13.89
C SER A 31 24.02 7.52 -12.58
N PRO A 32 24.68 7.78 -11.44
CA PRO A 32 24.26 7.31 -10.12
C PRO A 32 22.82 7.72 -9.76
N ASP A 33 22.38 8.92 -10.16
CA ASP A 33 21.03 9.43 -9.89
C ASP A 33 19.98 8.64 -10.70
N GLU A 34 20.23 8.38 -11.99
CA GLU A 34 19.36 7.53 -12.82
C GLU A 34 19.31 6.11 -12.27
N ALA A 35 20.44 5.55 -11.86
CA ALA A 35 20.47 4.24 -11.22
C ALA A 35 19.67 4.21 -9.90
N THR A 36 19.70 5.30 -9.12
CA THR A 36 18.93 5.43 -7.88
C THR A 36 17.42 5.48 -8.16
N ILE A 37 16.99 6.26 -9.16
CA ILE A 37 15.57 6.34 -9.56
C ILE A 37 15.08 4.98 -10.08
N MET A 38 15.88 4.28 -10.88
CA MET A 38 15.54 2.94 -11.35
C MET A 38 15.45 1.94 -10.20
N CYS A 39 16.35 2.04 -9.22
CA CYS A 39 16.30 1.23 -8.00
C CYS A 39 15.02 1.49 -7.19
N LEU A 40 14.55 2.75 -7.10
CA LEU A 40 13.28 3.10 -6.48
C LEU A 40 12.12 2.36 -7.13
N GLY A 41 12.05 2.31 -8.47
CA GLY A 41 11.04 1.55 -9.20
C GLY A 41 11.08 0.04 -8.91
N LEU A 42 12.28 -0.56 -8.78
CA LEU A 42 12.42 -1.95 -8.35
C LEU A 42 11.82 -2.18 -6.96
N TYR A 43 12.14 -1.34 -6.01
CA TYR A 43 11.66 -1.46 -4.63
C TYR A 43 10.14 -1.29 -4.53
N GLU A 44 9.56 -0.32 -5.23
CA GLU A 44 8.11 -0.08 -5.23
C GLU A 44 7.35 -1.29 -5.82
N ASP A 45 7.71 -1.75 -7.03
CA ASP A 45 6.99 -2.81 -7.74
C ASP A 45 7.16 -4.19 -7.10
N THR A 46 8.28 -4.42 -6.41
CA THR A 46 8.57 -5.70 -5.73
C THR A 46 8.24 -5.68 -4.25
N GLY A 47 7.72 -4.56 -3.72
CA GLY A 47 7.50 -4.37 -2.29
C GLY A 47 8.78 -4.57 -1.49
N SER A 48 9.87 -3.93 -1.89
CA SER A 48 11.21 -4.14 -1.33
C SER A 48 11.66 -5.61 -1.41
N PHE A 49 11.41 -6.24 -2.56
CA PHE A 49 11.71 -7.65 -2.87
C PHE A 49 10.96 -8.69 -2.03
N THR A 50 9.86 -8.30 -1.39
CA THR A 50 9.08 -9.20 -0.52
C THR A 50 7.82 -9.77 -1.19
N PHE A 51 7.41 -9.23 -2.35
CA PHE A 51 6.23 -9.74 -3.06
C PHE A 51 6.53 -11.07 -3.73
N SER A 52 5.52 -11.93 -3.82
CA SER A 52 5.60 -13.24 -4.48
C SER A 52 5.88 -13.17 -5.99
N SER A 53 5.66 -12.01 -6.61
CA SER A 53 6.00 -11.72 -8.00
C SER A 53 7.48 -11.44 -8.22
N THR A 54 8.27 -11.23 -7.15
CA THR A 54 9.71 -10.94 -7.22
C THR A 54 10.46 -12.15 -7.79
N THR A 55 11.38 -11.88 -8.68
CA THR A 55 12.18 -12.90 -9.38
C THR A 55 13.68 -12.70 -9.15
N GLU A 56 14.48 -13.73 -9.44
CA GLU A 56 15.94 -13.62 -9.45
C GLU A 56 16.44 -12.46 -10.33
N ARG A 57 15.75 -12.20 -11.46
CA ARG A 57 16.11 -11.13 -12.39
C ARG A 57 16.02 -9.75 -11.75
N ASP A 58 15.07 -9.53 -10.84
CA ASP A 58 14.92 -8.27 -10.09
C ASP A 58 16.11 -8.04 -9.16
N PHE A 59 16.61 -9.08 -8.50
CA PHE A 59 17.82 -8.99 -7.69
C PHE A 59 19.07 -8.73 -8.54
N LEU A 60 19.19 -9.35 -9.71
CA LEU A 60 20.31 -9.11 -10.62
C LEU A 60 20.28 -7.68 -11.18
N ALA A 61 19.09 -7.15 -11.48
CA ALA A 61 18.92 -5.75 -11.88
C ALA A 61 19.34 -4.80 -10.76
N ALA A 62 18.93 -5.06 -9.51
CA ALA A 62 19.34 -4.26 -8.35
C ALA A 62 20.87 -4.28 -8.17
N ALA A 63 21.50 -5.44 -8.26
CA ALA A 63 22.96 -5.58 -8.16
C ALA A 63 23.68 -4.74 -9.24
N PHE A 64 23.17 -4.78 -10.48
CA PHE A 64 23.71 -3.96 -11.56
C PHE A 64 23.55 -2.45 -11.26
N LEU A 65 22.38 -2.00 -10.85
CA LEU A 65 22.14 -0.59 -10.51
C LEU A 65 23.03 -0.11 -9.36
N LEU A 66 23.24 -0.95 -8.33
CA LEU A 66 24.20 -0.68 -7.27
C LEU A 66 25.63 -0.52 -7.82
N SER A 67 26.05 -1.35 -8.77
CA SER A 67 27.37 -1.23 -9.41
C SER A 67 27.52 0.07 -10.21
N LYS A 68 26.41 0.72 -10.57
CA LYS A 68 26.36 2.03 -11.23
C LYS A 68 26.25 3.20 -10.26
N GLY A 69 26.26 2.93 -8.95
CA GLY A 69 26.27 3.94 -7.91
C GLY A 69 24.89 4.31 -7.37
N ALA A 70 23.86 3.46 -7.55
CA ALA A 70 22.55 3.68 -6.93
C ALA A 70 22.68 3.84 -5.41
N ASN A 71 22.04 4.88 -4.86
CA ASN A 71 22.06 5.20 -3.44
C ASN A 71 20.83 4.61 -2.73
N LEU A 72 21.02 3.50 -2.03
CA LEU A 72 19.93 2.83 -1.30
C LEU A 72 19.40 3.63 -0.12
N ASN A 73 20.18 4.53 0.48
CA ASN A 73 19.66 5.39 1.55
C ASN A 73 18.59 6.32 0.99
N VAL A 74 18.86 6.96 -0.16
CA VAL A 74 17.88 7.81 -0.85
C VAL A 74 16.63 7.00 -1.24
N VAL A 75 16.81 5.77 -1.75
CA VAL A 75 15.69 4.88 -2.07
C VAL A 75 14.87 4.57 -0.81
N SER A 76 15.54 4.22 0.29
CA SER A 76 14.88 3.94 1.57
C SER A 76 14.10 5.14 2.10
N ASP A 77 14.70 6.34 2.08
CA ASP A 77 14.06 7.56 2.56
C ASP A 77 12.82 7.92 1.74
N LEU A 78 12.87 7.72 0.42
CA LEU A 78 11.73 7.98 -0.47
C LEU A 78 10.59 6.96 -0.33
N ILE A 79 10.91 5.70 -0.02
CA ILE A 79 9.91 4.64 0.22
C ILE A 79 9.35 4.68 1.63
N ALA A 80 10.18 5.07 2.61
CA ALA A 80 9.78 5.19 4.00
C ALA A 80 8.74 6.31 4.15
N ARG A 81 7.47 5.92 4.17
CA ARG A 81 6.40 6.85 4.56
C ARG A 81 6.48 7.03 6.07
N GLU A 82 7.18 8.09 6.49
CA GLU A 82 7.17 8.50 7.88
C GLU A 82 5.79 9.06 8.26
N LEU A 83 5.38 8.77 9.50
CA LEU A 83 4.15 9.35 10.04
C LEU A 83 4.42 10.79 10.50
N SER A 84 3.53 11.71 10.14
CA SER A 84 3.55 13.03 10.77
C SER A 84 3.19 12.94 12.27
N PRO A 85 3.56 13.92 13.07
CA PRO A 85 3.16 13.95 14.49
C PRO A 85 1.64 13.78 14.68
N GLU A 86 0.83 14.42 13.85
CA GLU A 86 -0.63 14.31 13.87
C GLU A 86 -1.09 12.87 13.54
N GLN A 87 -0.44 12.22 12.59
CA GLN A 87 -0.73 10.84 12.22
C GLN A 87 -0.33 9.86 13.33
N VAL A 88 0.73 10.14 14.08
CA VAL A 88 1.12 9.33 15.24
C VAL A 88 0.07 9.42 16.35
N VAL A 89 -0.40 10.65 16.66
CA VAL A 89 -1.47 10.84 17.65
C VAL A 89 -2.74 10.11 17.19
N LEU A 90 -3.15 10.29 15.95
CA LEU A 90 -4.32 9.63 15.41
C LEU A 90 -4.21 8.11 15.44
N LEU A 91 -3.06 7.55 15.10
CA LEU A 91 -2.82 6.11 15.16
C LEU A 91 -2.97 5.60 16.60
N ASN A 92 -2.45 6.33 17.58
CA ASN A 92 -2.63 6.01 19.00
C ASN A 92 -4.12 6.03 19.39
N ASP A 93 -4.87 7.06 18.98
CA ASP A 93 -6.30 7.16 19.28
C ASP A 93 -7.09 6.02 18.64
N MET A 94 -6.75 5.64 17.40
CA MET A 94 -7.33 4.48 16.71
C MET A 94 -7.06 3.17 17.47
N ILE A 95 -5.86 2.99 18.01
CA ILE A 95 -5.48 1.79 18.80
C ILE A 95 -6.28 1.77 20.11
N GLN A 96 -6.40 2.91 20.81
CA GLN A 96 -7.16 3.00 22.04
C GLN A 96 -8.68 2.78 21.84
N ALA A 97 -9.20 3.11 20.66
CA ALA A 97 -10.60 2.95 20.28
C ALA A 97 -10.95 1.54 19.72
N ILE A 98 -10.01 0.59 19.79
CA ILE A 98 -10.24 -0.77 19.30
C ILE A 98 -11.37 -1.45 20.09
N THR A 99 -12.33 -1.96 19.34
CA THR A 99 -13.34 -2.90 19.82
C THR A 99 -13.17 -4.23 19.10
N ARG A 100 -13.10 -5.33 19.83
CA ARG A 100 -12.97 -6.67 19.29
C ARG A 100 -14.34 -7.37 19.26
N CYS A 101 -14.71 -7.90 18.11
CA CYS A 101 -15.94 -8.63 17.89
C CYS A 101 -15.60 -10.04 17.38
N ASN A 102 -16.23 -11.07 17.95
CA ASN A 102 -16.12 -12.42 17.41
C ASN A 102 -17.39 -12.76 16.63
N ILE A 103 -17.22 -13.03 15.34
CA ILE A 103 -18.31 -13.41 14.44
C ILE A 103 -17.97 -14.78 13.85
N SER A 104 -18.74 -15.81 14.22
CA SER A 104 -18.55 -17.17 13.74
C SER A 104 -17.13 -17.74 13.96
N GLY A 105 -16.48 -17.36 15.07
CA GLY A 105 -15.12 -17.81 15.41
C GLY A 105 -13.99 -16.93 14.84
N ILE A 106 -14.31 -15.93 14.02
CA ILE A 106 -13.36 -14.99 13.44
C ILE A 106 -13.33 -13.72 14.30
N GLU A 107 -12.14 -13.28 14.72
CA GLU A 107 -11.97 -12.02 15.43
C GLU A 107 -11.92 -10.85 14.41
N ILE A 108 -12.88 -9.96 14.53
CA ILE A 108 -12.95 -8.72 13.74
C ILE A 108 -12.70 -7.54 14.65
N ILE A 109 -11.81 -6.66 14.22
CA ILE A 109 -11.52 -5.42 14.91
C ILE A 109 -12.28 -4.27 14.25
N VAL A 110 -12.91 -3.47 15.10
CA VAL A 110 -13.53 -2.20 14.71
C VAL A 110 -12.89 -1.08 15.50
N THR A 111 -12.47 -0.03 14.82
CA THR A 111 -12.06 1.23 15.48
C THR A 111 -12.88 2.39 14.93
N SER A 112 -13.27 3.33 15.79
CA SER A 112 -14.10 4.48 15.41
C SER A 112 -13.53 5.76 16.01
N ILE A 113 -13.29 6.74 15.16
CA ILE A 113 -12.73 8.04 15.53
C ILE A 113 -13.52 9.20 14.92
N THR A 114 -13.41 10.37 15.53
CA THR A 114 -13.97 11.60 14.98
C THR A 114 -12.88 12.65 14.90
N LEU A 115 -12.73 13.26 13.73
CA LEU A 115 -11.77 14.32 13.44
C LEU A 115 -12.50 15.56 12.93
N GLU A 116 -12.04 16.73 13.36
CA GLU A 116 -12.59 18.02 12.91
C GLU A 116 -12.22 18.33 11.46
N ARG A 117 -11.07 17.82 11.00
CA ARG A 117 -10.53 18.04 9.67
C ARG A 117 -10.27 16.73 8.94
N TYR A 118 -10.23 16.80 7.62
CA TYR A 118 -9.83 15.69 6.79
C TYR A 118 -8.37 15.31 7.07
N MET A 119 -8.13 14.02 7.34
CA MET A 119 -6.80 13.44 7.49
C MET A 119 -6.43 12.68 6.22
N PRO A 120 -5.42 13.15 5.48
CA PRO A 120 -4.92 12.41 4.32
C PRO A 120 -4.28 11.10 4.74
N ASP A 121 -4.21 10.15 3.82
CA ASP A 121 -3.58 8.84 4.02
C ASP A 121 -4.16 8.00 5.17
N PHE A 122 -5.43 8.20 5.53
CA PHE A 122 -6.10 7.41 6.57
C PHE A 122 -6.00 5.91 6.30
N ALA A 123 -6.11 5.48 5.04
CA ALA A 123 -5.94 4.07 4.65
C ALA A 123 -4.53 3.52 4.95
N PHE A 124 -3.51 4.38 4.91
CA PHE A 124 -2.15 4.01 5.30
C PHE A 124 -2.03 3.78 6.81
N LEU A 125 -2.69 4.60 7.63
CA LEU A 125 -2.74 4.39 9.09
C LEU A 125 -3.42 3.08 9.45
N VAL A 126 -4.53 2.75 8.79
CA VAL A 126 -5.20 1.45 8.96
C VAL A 126 -4.27 0.29 8.61
N GLN A 127 -3.51 0.42 7.51
CA GLN A 127 -2.52 -0.59 7.13
C GLN A 127 -1.38 -0.74 8.16
N LYS A 128 -0.96 0.36 8.78
CA LYS A 128 0.02 0.32 9.89
C LYS A 128 -0.54 -0.43 11.10
N MET A 129 -1.81 -0.18 11.47
CA MET A 129 -2.49 -0.91 12.57
C MET A 129 -2.50 -2.42 12.33
N VAL A 130 -2.91 -2.86 11.13
CA VAL A 130 -2.96 -4.29 10.77
C VAL A 130 -1.61 -4.97 11.00
N LYS A 131 -0.52 -4.28 10.62
CA LYS A 131 0.84 -4.82 10.78
C LYS A 131 1.32 -4.85 12.24
N MET A 132 0.93 -3.86 13.05
CA MET A 132 1.37 -3.74 14.45
C MET A 132 0.65 -4.73 15.36
N GLU A 133 -0.66 -4.91 15.19
CA GLU A 133 -1.52 -5.70 16.07
C GLU A 133 -1.75 -7.13 15.56
N ASN A 134 -1.13 -7.51 14.45
CA ASN A 134 -1.35 -8.81 13.79
C ASN A 134 -2.84 -9.16 13.56
N ILE A 135 -3.59 -8.18 13.07
CA ILE A 135 -5.05 -8.22 12.90
C ILE A 135 -5.41 -9.02 11.65
N ASP A 136 -6.37 -9.93 11.75
CA ASP A 136 -6.89 -10.68 10.61
C ASP A 136 -7.86 -9.86 9.77
N ALA A 137 -8.80 -9.16 10.40
CA ALA A 137 -9.71 -8.24 9.72
C ALA A 137 -10.01 -7.00 10.57
N ILE A 138 -10.02 -5.82 9.94
CA ILE A 138 -10.31 -4.54 10.58
C ILE A 138 -11.25 -3.68 9.74
N PHE A 139 -12.17 -3.00 10.43
CA PHE A 139 -12.99 -1.93 9.89
C PHE A 139 -12.70 -0.65 10.69
N ALA A 140 -12.02 0.29 10.06
CA ALA A 140 -11.71 1.59 10.64
C ALA A 140 -12.71 2.63 10.13
N VAL A 141 -13.48 3.21 11.04
CA VAL A 141 -14.50 4.22 10.76
C VAL A 141 -13.97 5.57 11.22
N ALA A 142 -13.87 6.53 10.34
CA ALA A 142 -13.46 7.88 10.67
C ALA A 142 -14.52 8.89 10.21
N ARG A 143 -15.08 9.61 11.18
CA ARG A 143 -15.87 10.80 10.86
C ARG A 143 -14.91 11.97 10.66
N MET A 144 -14.85 12.51 9.45
CA MET A 144 -14.03 13.67 9.11
C MET A 144 -14.92 14.72 8.47
N GLU A 145 -14.99 15.92 9.08
CA GLU A 145 -15.88 16.98 8.62
C GLU A 145 -17.36 16.51 8.55
N ASN A 146 -17.94 16.50 7.36
CA ASN A 146 -19.33 16.10 7.11
C ASN A 146 -19.47 14.72 6.45
N LYS A 147 -18.40 13.90 6.49
CA LYS A 147 -18.39 12.56 5.86
C LYS A 147 -17.93 11.52 6.85
N ILE A 148 -18.37 10.30 6.63
CA ILE A 148 -17.84 9.12 7.26
C ILE A 148 -17.01 8.36 6.23
N TYR A 149 -15.76 8.10 6.58
CA TYR A 149 -14.86 7.27 5.82
C TYR A 149 -14.75 5.92 6.50
N VAL A 150 -14.92 4.87 5.73
CA VAL A 150 -14.71 3.50 6.21
C VAL A 150 -13.58 2.92 5.39
N VAL A 151 -12.55 2.45 6.07
CA VAL A 151 -11.44 1.72 5.45
C VAL A 151 -11.39 0.34 6.08
N ALA A 152 -11.42 -0.69 5.26
CA ALA A 152 -11.34 -2.06 5.73
C ALA A 152 -10.15 -2.80 5.12
N ARG A 153 -9.57 -3.70 5.92
CA ARG A 153 -8.50 -4.61 5.52
C ARG A 153 -8.81 -6.02 6.04
N SER A 154 -8.50 -7.01 5.24
CA SER A 154 -8.55 -8.42 5.63
C SER A 154 -7.24 -9.10 5.23
N ARG A 155 -6.84 -10.12 6.00
CA ARG A 155 -5.72 -11.01 5.70
C ARG A 155 -6.18 -12.45 5.50
N ILE A 156 -7.49 -12.68 5.60
CA ILE A 156 -8.12 -14.00 5.53
C ILE A 156 -9.20 -14.02 4.44
N ASP A 157 -9.39 -15.16 3.81
CA ASP A 157 -10.34 -15.34 2.71
C ASP A 157 -11.80 -15.30 3.18
N GLU A 158 -12.05 -15.63 4.44
CA GLU A 158 -13.38 -15.69 5.05
C GLU A 158 -14.03 -14.31 5.20
N VAL A 159 -13.25 -13.24 5.12
CA VAL A 159 -13.75 -11.85 5.26
C VAL A 159 -13.42 -11.06 4.00
N ASP A 160 -14.35 -11.07 3.04
CA ASP A 160 -14.29 -10.23 1.84
C ASP A 160 -14.75 -8.81 2.16
N VAL A 161 -13.79 -7.92 2.47
CA VAL A 161 -14.09 -6.52 2.79
C VAL A 161 -14.57 -5.72 1.57
N GLY A 162 -14.25 -6.17 0.35
CA GLY A 162 -14.74 -5.57 -0.89
C GLY A 162 -16.24 -5.74 -1.03
N ALA A 163 -16.73 -6.97 -0.88
CA ALA A 163 -18.16 -7.29 -0.91
C ALA A 163 -18.91 -6.58 0.23
N ILE A 164 -18.36 -6.57 1.46
CA ILE A 164 -19.00 -5.93 2.61
C ILE A 164 -19.14 -4.42 2.39
N LEU A 165 -18.10 -3.72 1.93
CA LEU A 165 -18.19 -2.28 1.74
C LEU A 165 -18.98 -1.89 0.49
N ALA A 166 -19.16 -2.77 -0.47
CA ALA A 166 -20.04 -2.54 -1.62
C ALA A 166 -21.51 -2.32 -1.18
N GLU A 167 -21.99 -2.99 -0.12
CA GLU A 167 -23.34 -2.84 0.43
C GLU A 167 -23.62 -1.42 0.98
N ILE A 168 -22.57 -0.66 1.31
CA ILE A 168 -22.69 0.73 1.78
C ILE A 168 -22.19 1.74 0.76
N GLY A 169 -22.14 1.35 -0.52
CA GLY A 169 -21.73 2.22 -1.63
C GLY A 169 -20.22 2.44 -1.75
N GLY A 170 -19.42 1.61 -1.11
CA GLY A 170 -17.97 1.55 -1.25
C GLY A 170 -17.51 0.56 -2.32
N GLY A 171 -16.26 0.13 -2.21
CA GLY A 171 -15.70 -0.91 -3.08
C GLY A 171 -14.23 -1.14 -2.83
N GLY A 172 -13.67 -2.08 -3.56
CA GLY A 172 -12.28 -2.47 -3.46
C GLY A 172 -12.07 -3.94 -3.85
N HIS A 173 -11.04 -4.51 -3.28
CA HIS A 173 -10.70 -5.93 -3.43
C HIS A 173 -11.06 -6.70 -2.15
N PRO A 174 -11.11 -8.06 -2.17
CA PRO A 174 -11.44 -8.86 -0.99
C PRO A 174 -10.62 -8.53 0.25
N TYR A 175 -9.37 -8.11 0.09
CA TYR A 175 -8.45 -7.83 1.20
C TYR A 175 -8.29 -6.34 1.53
N ALA A 176 -8.81 -5.44 0.70
CA ALA A 176 -8.64 -3.99 0.87
C ALA A 176 -9.78 -3.23 0.20
N ALA A 177 -10.59 -2.53 0.98
CA ALA A 177 -11.72 -1.77 0.49
C ALA A 177 -11.92 -0.47 1.25
N ALA A 178 -12.65 0.47 0.64
CA ALA A 178 -13.02 1.73 1.26
C ALA A 178 -14.42 2.18 0.85
N ALA A 179 -15.07 2.94 1.74
CA ALA A 179 -16.34 3.61 1.47
C ALA A 179 -16.30 5.05 2.00
N SER A 180 -17.08 5.94 1.38
CA SER A 180 -17.30 7.30 1.85
C SER A 180 -18.80 7.60 1.86
N ILE A 181 -19.36 7.86 3.03
CA ILE A 181 -20.78 8.06 3.26
C ILE A 181 -21.00 9.52 3.65
N LYS A 182 -21.87 10.23 2.95
CA LYS A 182 -22.28 11.60 3.32
C LYS A 182 -23.26 11.56 4.48
N LYS A 183 -23.24 12.57 5.36
CA LYS A 183 -24.09 12.67 6.55
C LYS A 183 -25.59 12.58 6.27
N GLU A 184 -26.03 12.99 5.10
CA GLU A 184 -27.47 12.98 4.69
C GLU A 184 -28.02 11.55 4.49
N THR A 185 -27.15 10.56 4.32
CA THR A 185 -27.54 9.16 4.10
C THR A 185 -27.76 8.38 5.41
N LEU A 186 -27.32 8.92 6.54
CA LEU A 186 -27.44 8.30 7.87
C LEU A 186 -28.77 8.64 8.59
N ALA A 187 -29.60 9.49 8.02
CA ALA A 187 -30.91 9.88 8.56
C ALA A 187 -32.09 9.08 7.96
N GLN A 188 -31.81 8.07 7.18
CA GLN A 188 -32.76 7.09 6.68
C GLN A 188 -32.38 5.70 7.22
#